data_dfb02ae554aa324d88511412cba8401d
#
_entry.id   dfb02ae554aa324d88511412cba8401d
#
_cell.length_a   1.000
_cell.length_b   1.000
_cell.length_c   1.000
_cell.angle_alpha   90.00
_cell.angle_beta   90.00
_cell.angle_gamma   90.00
#
_symmetry.space_group_name_H-M   'P 1'
#
loop_
_entity.id
_entity.type
_entity.pdbx_description
1 polymer ?
#
loop_
_entity_poly.entity_id
_entity_poly.type
_entity_poly.pdbx_seq_one_letter_code
_entity_poly.pdbx_strand_id
1 'polypeptide(L)'
;TDEAHRSIYNLWRQVLEYFDVHLIGLTATPNRQTFGFFNQNLVMEYGHPQAAADGANVNYDVYRIKTEVTEAGATVKAGYWLQVLDKPTRARRLTLATTRLDDDFEYAPEQLDRSVQSPDQIRTIARTLRDRWQSDLFPQWQELPKTLVFAKDDNHAEAIVGILRE
;
A
#
# COMPACT_ATOMS: atom_id res chain seq x y z
N THR A 1 -16.16 16.75 -14.04
CA THR A 1 -14.89 16.79 -13.30
C THR A 1 -14.18 15.46 -13.44
N ASP A 2 -12.91 15.49 -13.76
CA ASP A 2 -12.03 14.32 -13.77
C ASP A 2 -11.52 14.05 -12.35
N GLU A 3 -11.07 12.81 -12.08
CA GLU A 3 -10.67 12.36 -10.75
C GLU A 3 -11.72 12.73 -9.68
N ALA A 4 -12.99 12.47 -9.99
CA ALA A 4 -14.11 12.91 -9.16
C ALA A 4 -14.00 12.45 -7.71
N HIS A 5 -13.40 11.27 -7.45
CA HIS A 5 -13.17 10.76 -6.11
C HIS A 5 -12.26 11.64 -5.24
N ARG A 6 -11.53 12.60 -5.83
CA ARG A 6 -10.70 13.60 -5.13
C ARG A 6 -11.35 14.97 -5.10
N SER A 7 -12.09 15.32 -6.15
CA SER A 7 -12.66 16.67 -6.35
C SER A 7 -13.90 16.95 -5.49
N ILE A 8 -14.53 15.93 -4.91
CA ILE A 8 -15.76 16.08 -4.11
C ILE A 8 -15.50 16.50 -2.65
N TYR A 9 -14.27 16.80 -2.27
CA TYR A 9 -13.90 17.15 -0.89
C TYR A 9 -13.40 18.57 -0.75
N ASN A 10 -13.53 19.08 0.49
CA ASN A 10 -12.94 20.34 0.94
C ASN A 10 -13.26 21.53 0.02
N LEU A 11 -12.25 22.32 -0.32
CA LEU A 11 -12.38 23.53 -1.16
C LEU A 11 -12.89 23.23 -2.57
N TRP A 12 -12.49 22.10 -3.17
CA TRP A 12 -12.95 21.69 -4.50
C TRP A 12 -14.45 21.44 -4.55
N ARG A 13 -15.02 20.89 -3.50
CA ARG A 13 -16.47 20.71 -3.38
C ARG A 13 -17.20 22.02 -3.47
N GLN A 14 -16.71 23.07 -2.80
CA GLN A 14 -17.32 24.40 -2.84
C GLN A 14 -17.33 24.98 -4.26
N VAL A 15 -16.25 24.73 -5.04
CA VAL A 15 -16.18 25.15 -6.45
C VAL A 15 -17.24 24.42 -7.28
N LEU A 16 -17.41 23.12 -7.09
CA LEU A 16 -18.42 22.34 -7.81
C LEU A 16 -19.84 22.76 -7.45
N GLU A 17 -20.10 23.07 -6.19
CA GLU A 17 -21.41 23.51 -5.70
C GLU A 17 -21.73 24.97 -6.03
N TYR A 18 -20.71 25.79 -6.37
CA TYR A 18 -20.89 27.19 -6.73
C TYR A 18 -21.63 27.37 -8.07
N PHE A 19 -21.43 26.45 -9.01
CA PHE A 19 -22.04 26.54 -10.33
C PHE A 19 -23.37 25.80 -10.37
N ASP A 20 -24.42 26.47 -10.83
CA ASP A 20 -25.73 25.87 -11.11
C ASP A 20 -25.71 25.19 -12.48
N VAL A 21 -25.09 24.02 -12.56
CA VAL A 21 -24.89 23.25 -13.79
C VAL A 21 -25.00 21.75 -13.52
N HIS A 22 -25.21 20.99 -14.58
CA HIS A 22 -25.10 19.53 -14.49
C HIS A 22 -23.65 19.10 -14.28
N LEU A 23 -23.39 18.32 -13.24
CA LEU A 23 -22.08 17.78 -12.93
C LEU A 23 -21.92 16.37 -13.47
N ILE A 24 -20.86 16.15 -14.25
CA ILE A 24 -20.43 14.83 -14.70
C ILE A 24 -19.09 14.53 -14.02
N GLY A 25 -19.03 13.41 -13.28
CA GLY A 25 -17.83 12.92 -12.62
C GLY A 25 -17.23 11.73 -13.38
N LEU A 26 -15.94 11.79 -13.66
CA LEU A 26 -15.15 10.69 -14.21
C LEU A 26 -14.17 10.22 -13.13
N THR A 27 -14.04 8.92 -12.93
CA THR A 27 -13.08 8.34 -11.99
C THR A 27 -12.83 6.87 -12.28
N ALA A 28 -11.60 6.44 -12.16
CA ALA A 28 -11.24 5.04 -12.23
C ALA A 28 -11.46 4.30 -10.89
N THR A 29 -11.58 5.03 -9.77
CA THR A 29 -11.65 4.46 -8.41
C THR A 29 -12.79 5.08 -7.61
N PRO A 30 -14.07 4.87 -8.01
CA PRO A 30 -15.19 5.39 -7.27
C PRO A 30 -15.26 4.73 -5.88
N ASN A 31 -15.61 5.52 -4.87
CA ASN A 31 -15.86 5.05 -3.52
C ASN A 31 -17.30 5.40 -3.07
N ARG A 32 -17.70 4.96 -1.89
CA ARG A 32 -19.04 5.23 -1.35
C ARG A 32 -19.38 6.72 -1.29
N GLN A 33 -18.40 7.55 -1.01
CA GLN A 33 -18.60 9.00 -0.92
C GLN A 33 -18.76 9.62 -2.32
N THR A 34 -18.03 9.11 -3.32
CA THR A 34 -18.22 9.51 -4.73
C THR A 34 -19.65 9.20 -5.19
N PHE A 35 -20.11 7.99 -4.95
CA PHE A 35 -21.50 7.61 -5.27
C PHE A 35 -22.52 8.48 -4.51
N GLY A 36 -22.27 8.74 -3.22
CA GLY A 36 -23.13 9.60 -2.41
C GLY A 36 -23.23 11.03 -2.94
N PHE A 37 -22.11 11.63 -3.36
CA PHE A 37 -22.08 12.98 -3.92
C PHE A 37 -22.92 13.11 -5.21
N PHE A 38 -22.88 12.09 -6.06
CA PHE A 38 -23.66 12.04 -7.31
C PHE A 38 -25.02 11.35 -7.14
N ASN A 39 -25.58 11.26 -5.93
CA ASN A 39 -26.89 10.68 -5.64
C ASN A 39 -27.08 9.24 -6.17
N GLN A 40 -26.02 8.44 -6.14
CA GLN A 40 -25.99 7.06 -6.68
C GLN A 40 -26.26 6.99 -8.20
N ASN A 41 -26.16 8.09 -8.91
CA ASN A 41 -26.41 8.15 -10.33
C ASN A 41 -25.18 7.71 -11.15
N LEU A 42 -25.01 6.40 -11.28
CA LEU A 42 -24.01 5.79 -12.14
C LEU A 42 -24.54 5.71 -13.58
N VAL A 43 -23.99 6.52 -14.47
CA VAL A 43 -24.41 6.59 -15.87
C VAL A 43 -23.74 5.53 -16.71
N MET A 44 -22.44 5.27 -16.48
CA MET A 44 -21.66 4.31 -17.23
C MET A 44 -20.55 3.73 -16.33
N GLU A 45 -20.33 2.45 -16.47
CA GLU A 45 -19.19 1.73 -15.87
C GLU A 45 -18.47 0.93 -16.96
N TYR A 46 -17.15 1.06 -17.01
CA TYR A 46 -16.28 0.23 -17.83
C TYR A 46 -15.24 -0.41 -16.91
N GLY A 47 -15.64 -1.56 -16.36
CA GLY A 47 -14.88 -2.25 -15.33
C GLY A 47 -13.64 -2.98 -15.87
N HIS A 48 -12.68 -3.29 -14.98
CA HIS A 48 -11.47 -4.01 -15.35
C HIS A 48 -11.71 -5.33 -16.10
N PRO A 49 -12.67 -6.20 -15.72
CA PRO A 49 -12.94 -7.44 -16.46
C PRO A 49 -13.32 -7.20 -17.91
N GLN A 50 -14.14 -6.18 -18.18
CA GLN A 50 -14.53 -5.83 -19.53
C GLN A 50 -13.35 -5.24 -20.31
N ALA A 51 -12.58 -4.33 -19.69
CA ALA A 51 -11.40 -3.74 -20.31
C ALA A 51 -10.33 -4.78 -20.66
N ALA A 52 -10.19 -5.81 -19.84
CA ALA A 52 -9.29 -6.94 -20.11
C ALA A 52 -9.83 -7.82 -21.26
N ALA A 53 -11.12 -8.09 -21.31
CA ALA A 53 -11.74 -8.85 -22.38
C ALA A 53 -11.64 -8.13 -23.73
N ASP A 54 -11.77 -6.81 -23.72
CA ASP A 54 -11.65 -5.95 -24.92
C ASP A 54 -10.17 -5.70 -25.33
N GLY A 55 -9.19 -6.21 -24.57
CA GLY A 55 -7.77 -6.00 -24.81
C GLY A 55 -7.27 -4.57 -24.54
N ALA A 56 -8.09 -3.73 -23.92
CA ALA A 56 -7.71 -2.39 -23.50
C ALA A 56 -6.87 -2.38 -22.21
N ASN A 57 -6.98 -3.45 -21.43
CA ASN A 57 -6.20 -3.67 -20.21
C ASN A 57 -5.67 -5.10 -20.15
N VAL A 58 -4.70 -5.36 -19.27
CA VAL A 58 -4.17 -6.72 -19.05
C VAL A 58 -4.73 -7.29 -17.77
N ASN A 59 -4.91 -8.61 -17.74
CA ASN A 59 -5.25 -9.30 -16.52
C ASN A 59 -4.08 -9.28 -15.54
N TYR A 60 -4.40 -9.47 -14.28
CA TYR A 60 -3.42 -9.56 -13.21
C TYR A 60 -3.76 -10.72 -12.27
N ASP A 61 -2.71 -11.26 -11.66
CA ASP A 61 -2.82 -12.23 -10.59
C ASP A 61 -2.35 -11.62 -9.28
N VAL A 62 -2.99 -12.00 -8.17
CA VAL A 62 -2.65 -11.50 -6.84
C VAL A 62 -2.01 -12.61 -6.03
N TYR A 63 -0.72 -12.48 -5.77
CA TYR A 63 0.02 -13.38 -4.89
C TYR A 63 0.26 -12.74 -3.54
N ARG A 64 0.10 -13.50 -2.48
CA ARG A 64 0.34 -13.04 -1.11
C ARG A 64 1.41 -13.91 -0.46
N ILE A 65 2.49 -13.29 -0.03
CA ILE A 65 3.49 -13.93 0.81
C ILE A 65 2.99 -13.81 2.24
N LYS A 66 2.67 -14.94 2.86
CA LYS A 66 2.22 -15.02 4.24
C LYS A 66 3.40 -15.45 5.11
N THR A 67 3.59 -14.75 6.20
CA THR A 67 4.57 -15.11 7.25
C THR A 67 3.81 -15.25 8.57
N GLU A 68 4.36 -15.98 9.53
CA GLU A 68 3.75 -16.12 10.86
C GLU A 68 3.48 -14.75 11.48
N VAL A 69 4.38 -13.80 11.30
CA VAL A 69 4.27 -12.43 11.80
C VAL A 69 3.11 -11.68 11.13
N THR A 70 2.88 -11.90 9.82
CA THR A 70 1.77 -11.25 9.11
C THR A 70 0.41 -11.84 9.40
N GLU A 71 0.35 -13.07 9.91
CA GLU A 71 -0.91 -13.75 10.24
C GLU A 71 -1.29 -13.64 11.72
N ALA A 72 -0.32 -13.77 12.62
CA ALA A 72 -0.56 -13.85 14.07
C ALA A 72 -0.09 -12.60 14.85
N GLY A 73 0.67 -11.69 14.23
CA GLY A 73 1.43 -10.69 14.98
C GLY A 73 2.66 -11.30 15.62
N ALA A 74 3.30 -10.58 16.49
CA ALA A 74 4.40 -11.10 17.29
C ALA A 74 4.57 -10.36 18.62
N THR A 75 5.25 -11.01 19.56
CA THR A 75 5.64 -10.44 20.83
C THR A 75 7.15 -10.21 20.85
N VAL A 76 7.57 -8.98 21.09
CA VAL A 76 8.97 -8.64 21.33
C VAL A 76 9.19 -8.61 22.84
N LYS A 77 10.05 -9.48 23.35
CA LYS A 77 10.29 -9.59 24.80
C LYS A 77 11.01 -8.37 25.36
N ALA A 78 10.76 -8.11 26.65
CA ALA A 78 11.49 -7.11 27.42
C ALA A 78 13.00 -7.29 27.30
N GLY A 79 13.74 -6.20 27.29
CA GLY A 79 15.20 -6.19 27.15
C GLY A 79 15.72 -6.11 25.71
N TYR A 80 14.88 -6.33 24.70
CA TYR A 80 15.25 -6.13 23.30
C TYR A 80 15.16 -4.65 22.92
N TRP A 81 15.98 -4.26 21.93
CA TRP A 81 15.95 -2.93 21.37
C TRP A 81 14.95 -2.88 20.22
N LEU A 82 13.93 -2.04 20.35
CA LEU A 82 12.95 -1.81 19.30
C LEU A 82 13.30 -0.53 18.54
N GLN A 83 13.33 -0.59 17.23
CA GLN A 83 13.37 0.59 16.39
C GLN A 83 11.96 1.10 16.18
N VAL A 84 11.58 2.17 16.86
CA VAL A 84 10.29 2.82 16.72
C VAL A 84 10.45 4.01 15.78
N LEU A 85 9.56 4.09 14.80
CA LEU A 85 9.45 5.25 13.94
C LEU A 85 8.75 6.36 14.72
N ASP A 86 9.54 7.30 15.23
CA ASP A 86 9.00 8.51 15.85
C ASP A 86 8.88 9.61 14.78
N LYS A 87 7.72 10.25 14.73
CA LYS A 87 7.46 11.38 13.86
C LYS A 87 7.49 12.65 14.70
N PRO A 88 8.63 13.33 14.82
CA PRO A 88 8.67 14.60 15.52
C PRO A 88 7.74 15.59 14.82
N THR A 89 6.96 16.32 15.61
CA THR A 89 6.00 17.32 15.16
C THR A 89 6.71 18.30 14.21
N ARG A 90 6.33 18.32 12.91
CA ARG A 90 6.86 19.18 11.83
C ARG A 90 8.17 18.74 11.13
N ALA A 91 8.74 17.57 11.39
CA ALA A 91 9.89 17.11 10.62
C ALA A 91 9.44 16.41 9.32
N ARG A 92 10.15 16.67 8.22
CA ARG A 92 9.92 16.00 6.93
C ARG A 92 10.45 14.55 6.90
N ARG A 93 11.32 14.17 7.82
CA ARG A 93 11.90 12.83 7.95
C ARG A 93 11.50 12.21 9.28
N LEU A 94 11.17 10.94 9.25
CA LEU A 94 11.00 10.11 10.44
C LEU A 94 12.39 9.84 11.05
N THR A 95 12.50 9.96 12.36
CA THR A 95 13.72 9.60 13.07
C THR A 95 13.52 8.20 13.66
N LEU A 96 14.45 7.30 13.38
CA LEU A 96 14.48 5.99 14.05
C LEU A 96 14.94 6.20 15.48
N ALA A 97 14.03 6.09 16.43
CA ALA A 97 14.38 6.04 17.85
C ALA A 97 14.55 4.58 18.24
N THR A 98 15.72 4.25 18.79
CA THR A 98 15.97 2.93 19.34
C THR A 98 15.65 2.98 20.84
N THR A 99 14.60 2.30 21.24
CA THR A 99 14.15 2.24 22.63
C THR A 99 14.29 0.82 23.13
N ARG A 100 14.91 0.65 24.32
CA ARG A 100 14.91 -0.64 25.00
C ARG A 100 13.55 -0.84 25.66
N LEU A 101 12.97 -2.00 25.43
CA LEU A 101 11.69 -2.35 26.02
C LEU A 101 11.88 -2.75 27.49
N ASP A 102 11.13 -2.11 28.37
CA ASP A 102 11.07 -2.47 29.80
C ASP A 102 10.11 -3.65 30.04
N ASP A 103 9.04 -3.74 29.21
CA ASP A 103 8.04 -4.81 29.25
C ASP A 103 7.94 -5.49 27.87
N ASP A 104 7.28 -6.67 27.85
CA ASP A 104 6.97 -7.36 26.59
C ASP A 104 6.02 -6.51 25.73
N PHE A 105 6.39 -6.33 24.46
CA PHE A 105 5.59 -5.56 23.51
C PHE A 105 4.91 -6.49 22.52
N GLU A 106 3.58 -6.52 22.59
CA GLU A 106 2.75 -7.26 21.65
C GLU A 106 2.25 -6.34 20.55
N TYR A 107 2.29 -6.80 19.31
CA TYR A 107 1.70 -6.07 18.18
C TYR A 107 0.85 -6.98 17.32
N ALA A 108 -0.28 -6.42 16.87
CA ALA A 108 -1.18 -7.07 15.93
C ALA A 108 -0.64 -7.00 14.50
N PRO A 109 -1.04 -7.91 13.61
CA PRO A 109 -0.61 -7.92 12.20
C PRO A 109 -0.78 -6.58 11.49
N GLU A 110 -1.82 -5.82 11.82
CA GLU A 110 -2.13 -4.52 11.21
C GLU A 110 -1.17 -3.39 11.61
N GLN A 111 -0.41 -3.59 12.68
CA GLN A 111 0.61 -2.64 13.15
C GLN A 111 1.96 -2.85 12.46
N LEU A 112 2.14 -4.01 11.83
CA LEU A 112 3.34 -4.30 11.05
C LEU A 112 3.45 -3.33 9.88
N ASP A 113 4.66 -2.85 9.62
CA ASP A 113 4.99 -1.82 8.62
C ASP A 113 4.31 -0.43 8.87
N ARG A 114 3.47 -0.31 9.89
CA ARG A 114 2.90 0.99 10.30
C ARG A 114 3.68 1.60 11.45
N SER A 115 3.81 0.87 12.55
CA SER A 115 4.52 1.29 13.77
C SER A 115 5.78 0.46 14.06
N VAL A 116 5.85 -0.74 13.52
CA VAL A 116 6.99 -1.65 13.68
C VAL A 116 7.52 -2.08 12.32
N GLN A 117 8.81 -1.92 12.08
CA GLN A 117 9.49 -2.46 10.90
C GLN A 117 10.27 -3.70 11.31
N SER A 118 10.10 -4.79 10.55
CA SER A 118 10.81 -6.03 10.73
C SER A 118 11.75 -6.29 9.55
N PRO A 119 13.08 -6.06 9.70
CA PRO A 119 14.04 -6.37 8.64
C PRO A 119 14.01 -7.84 8.21
N ASP A 120 13.74 -8.74 9.13
CA ASP A 120 13.65 -10.18 8.83
C ASP A 120 12.42 -10.53 7.97
N GLN A 121 11.33 -9.81 8.15
CA GLN A 121 10.18 -9.93 7.29
C GLN A 121 10.51 -9.44 5.87
N ILE A 122 11.15 -8.29 5.73
CA ILE A 122 11.58 -7.76 4.43
C ILE A 122 12.52 -8.76 3.75
N ARG A 123 13.48 -9.35 4.49
CA ARG A 123 14.37 -10.41 3.98
C ARG A 123 13.59 -11.64 3.53
N THR A 124 12.61 -12.06 4.31
CA THR A 124 11.77 -13.21 3.97
C THR A 124 11.01 -12.98 2.68
N ILE A 125 10.41 -11.79 2.51
CA ILE A 125 9.70 -11.41 1.30
C ILE A 125 10.65 -11.34 0.11
N ALA A 126 11.81 -10.70 0.25
CA ALA A 126 12.81 -10.57 -0.80
C ALA A 126 13.35 -11.94 -1.25
N ARG A 127 13.67 -12.82 -0.29
CA ARG A 127 14.11 -14.19 -0.58
C ARG A 127 13.02 -15.02 -1.26
N THR A 128 11.79 -14.94 -0.78
CA THR A 128 10.66 -15.66 -1.37
C THR A 128 10.43 -15.21 -2.81
N LEU A 129 10.48 -13.91 -3.06
CA LEU A 129 10.40 -13.39 -4.42
C LEU A 129 11.55 -13.92 -5.28
N ARG A 130 12.80 -13.79 -4.83
CA ARG A 130 13.99 -14.29 -5.55
C ARG A 130 13.89 -15.77 -5.88
N ASP A 131 13.46 -16.58 -4.92
CA ASP A 131 13.49 -18.04 -5.05
C ASP A 131 12.26 -18.59 -5.80
N ARG A 132 11.16 -17.84 -5.84
CA ARG A 132 9.86 -18.29 -6.36
C ARG A 132 9.37 -17.53 -7.59
N TRP A 133 9.99 -16.42 -7.99
CA TRP A 133 9.47 -15.61 -9.10
C TRP A 133 9.34 -16.40 -10.40
N GLN A 134 10.32 -17.27 -10.72
CA GLN A 134 10.32 -18.03 -11.95
C GLN A 134 9.39 -19.24 -11.88
N SER A 135 9.33 -19.95 -10.73
CA SER A 135 8.49 -21.14 -10.61
C SER A 135 7.01 -20.80 -10.49
N ASP A 136 6.69 -19.77 -9.72
CA ASP A 136 5.33 -19.52 -9.27
C ASP A 136 4.67 -18.34 -9.99
N LEU A 137 5.44 -17.27 -10.27
CA LEU A 137 4.89 -16.02 -10.81
C LEU A 137 5.03 -15.93 -12.34
N PHE A 138 6.22 -16.22 -12.85
CA PHE A 138 6.55 -16.03 -14.27
C PHE A 138 7.28 -17.25 -14.86
N PRO A 139 6.64 -18.43 -14.93
CA PRO A 139 7.31 -19.67 -15.36
C PRO A 139 7.79 -19.64 -16.82
N GLN A 140 7.27 -18.74 -17.62
CA GLN A 140 7.62 -18.61 -19.04
C GLN A 140 8.75 -17.59 -19.28
N TRP A 141 9.20 -16.88 -18.23
CA TRP A 141 10.19 -15.81 -18.36
C TRP A 141 11.58 -16.28 -17.93
N GLN A 142 12.58 -15.85 -18.64
CA GLN A 142 13.98 -16.17 -18.32
C GLN A 142 14.62 -15.14 -17.37
N GLU A 143 14.07 -13.93 -17.34
CA GLU A 143 14.52 -12.84 -16.49
C GLU A 143 13.36 -12.26 -15.70
N LEU A 144 13.64 -11.80 -14.48
CA LEU A 144 12.63 -11.11 -13.65
C LEU A 144 12.13 -9.86 -14.38
N PRO A 145 10.84 -9.73 -14.62
CA PRO A 145 10.29 -8.54 -15.25
C PRO A 145 10.51 -7.29 -14.39
N LYS A 146 10.42 -6.12 -15.01
CA LYS A 146 10.52 -4.84 -14.31
C LYS A 146 9.56 -4.82 -13.15
N THR A 147 10.08 -4.69 -11.95
CA THR A 147 9.31 -4.79 -10.70
C THR A 147 9.27 -3.44 -10.00
N LEU A 148 8.09 -3.00 -9.63
CA LEU A 148 7.87 -1.80 -8.82
C LEU A 148 7.55 -2.22 -7.39
N VAL A 149 8.34 -1.74 -6.44
CA VAL A 149 8.15 -2.01 -5.02
C VAL A 149 7.64 -0.75 -4.33
N PHE A 150 6.47 -0.85 -3.71
CA PHE A 150 5.91 0.22 -2.91
C PHE A 150 6.36 0.10 -1.47
N ALA A 151 6.98 1.15 -0.97
CA ALA A 151 7.35 1.29 0.43
C ALA A 151 6.40 2.25 1.15
N LYS A 152 6.30 2.15 2.46
CA LYS A 152 5.47 3.01 3.28
C LYS A 152 5.99 4.46 3.31
N ASP A 153 7.31 4.61 3.44
CA ASP A 153 8.03 5.87 3.53
C ASP A 153 9.49 5.70 3.05
N ASP A 154 10.24 6.79 3.04
CA ASP A 154 11.63 6.81 2.54
C ASP A 154 12.55 5.86 3.33
N ASN A 155 12.39 5.79 4.66
CA ASN A 155 13.21 4.91 5.51
C ASN A 155 12.93 3.44 5.21
N HIS A 156 11.66 3.11 4.99
CA HIS A 156 11.27 1.75 4.58
C HIS A 156 11.84 1.42 3.19
N ALA A 157 11.82 2.37 2.27
CA ALA A 157 12.42 2.19 0.95
C ALA A 157 13.94 1.94 1.04
N GLU A 158 14.66 2.72 1.87
CA GLU A 158 16.09 2.52 2.10
C GLU A 158 16.39 1.15 2.71
N ALA A 159 15.58 0.71 3.69
CA ALA A 159 15.72 -0.62 4.30
C ALA A 159 15.50 -1.75 3.27
N ILE A 160 14.48 -1.64 2.42
CA ILE A 160 14.22 -2.60 1.34
C ILE A 160 15.40 -2.64 0.36
N VAL A 161 15.88 -1.48 -0.09
CA VAL A 161 17.03 -1.39 -1.02
C VAL A 161 18.29 -1.98 -0.39
N GLY A 162 18.54 -1.72 0.90
CA GLY A 162 19.65 -2.31 1.64
C GLY A 162 19.61 -3.85 1.62
N ILE A 163 18.44 -4.40 1.93
CA ILE A 163 18.24 -5.86 1.97
C ILE A 163 18.31 -6.50 0.56
N LEU A 164 17.82 -5.81 -0.47
CA LEU A 164 17.91 -6.32 -1.85
C LEU A 164 19.35 -6.33 -2.40
N ARG A 165 20.27 -5.60 -1.78
CA ARG A 165 21.71 -5.57 -2.15
C ARG A 165 22.56 -6.59 -1.40
N GLU A 166 22.03 -7.22 -0.33
CA GLU A 166 22.67 -8.34 0.39
C GLU A 166 22.67 -9.62 -0.48
#